data_fca39278844353b8cb61278f0400cff1
#
_entry.id   fca39278844353b8cb61278f0400cff1
#
_cell.length_a   1.000
_cell.length_b   1.000
_cell.length_c   1.000
_cell.angle_alpha   90.00
_cell.angle_beta   90.00
_cell.angle_gamma   90.00
#
_symmetry.space_group_name_H-M   'P 1'
#
loop_
_entity.id
_entity.type
_entity.pdbx_description
1 polymer ?
#
loop_
_entity_poly.entity_id
_entity_poly.type
_entity_poly.pdbx_seq_one_letter_code
_entity_poly.pdbx_strand_id
1 'polypeptide(L)'
;MTDRHVFNDHTTLVLRSLKGLVASHPYLALVPSLKVVYRADHDPSKVSLICGGGSGHEPGTSGHVGRGLLSASACGDVFASPSARQVFGAVKMVPSDKGTILIITNCELLCVAVVGDELVIAVTKKILGHQSSWISPGWVAWYG
;
A
#
# COMPACT_ATOMS: atom_id res chain seq x y z
N MET A 1 0.69 -36.71 -3.56
CA MET A 1 1.46 -35.56 -3.08
C MET A 1 0.92 -35.18 -1.72
N THR A 2 1.72 -35.31 -0.67
CA THR A 2 1.33 -34.88 0.66
C THR A 2 1.27 -33.34 0.67
N ASP A 3 0.09 -32.82 0.91
CA ASP A 3 -0.15 -31.37 1.04
C ASP A 3 0.62 -30.87 2.27
N ARG A 4 1.63 -30.03 2.03
CA ARG A 4 2.53 -29.52 3.08
C ARG A 4 2.14 -28.12 3.54
N HIS A 5 0.94 -27.65 3.17
CA HIS A 5 0.48 -26.32 3.54
C HIS A 5 -0.27 -26.37 4.87
N VAL A 6 0.01 -25.39 5.74
CA VAL A 6 -0.74 -25.21 6.99
C VAL A 6 -2.18 -24.74 6.70
N PHE A 7 -2.36 -24.04 5.57
CA PHE A 7 -3.66 -23.55 5.10
C PHE A 7 -3.81 -23.86 3.61
N ASN A 8 -4.87 -24.55 3.24
CA ASN A 8 -5.13 -24.95 1.86
C ASN A 8 -5.90 -23.91 1.04
N ASP A 9 -6.55 -22.94 1.71
CA ASP A 9 -7.30 -21.89 1.05
C ASP A 9 -6.40 -20.68 0.77
N HIS A 10 -5.86 -20.63 -0.46
CA HIS A 10 -5.00 -19.54 -0.91
C HIS A 10 -5.74 -18.19 -1.06
N THR A 11 -7.07 -18.21 -1.22
CA THR A 11 -7.85 -16.97 -1.43
C THR A 11 -7.95 -16.10 -0.19
N THR A 12 -7.76 -16.69 0.99
CA THR A 12 -7.85 -16.00 2.28
C THR A 12 -6.49 -15.74 2.93
N LEU A 13 -5.39 -16.22 2.37
CA LEU A 13 -4.06 -16.15 2.99
C LEU A 13 -3.67 -14.71 3.34
N VAL A 14 -3.75 -13.78 2.39
CA VAL A 14 -3.40 -12.38 2.59
C VAL A 14 -4.23 -11.77 3.72
N LEU A 15 -5.54 -11.92 3.66
CA LEU A 15 -6.44 -11.35 4.68
C LEU A 15 -6.19 -11.95 6.07
N ARG A 16 -5.87 -13.23 6.15
CA ARG A 16 -5.51 -13.90 7.41
C ARG A 16 -4.23 -13.34 8.00
N SER A 17 -3.19 -13.17 7.17
CA SER A 17 -1.93 -12.55 7.57
C SER A 17 -2.16 -11.14 8.11
N LEU A 18 -2.91 -10.30 7.39
CA LEU A 18 -3.22 -8.93 7.82
C LEU A 18 -4.02 -8.88 9.13
N LYS A 19 -4.97 -9.81 9.33
CA LYS A 19 -5.69 -9.95 10.61
C LYS A 19 -4.75 -10.30 11.75
N GLY A 20 -3.81 -11.22 11.52
CA GLY A 20 -2.79 -11.59 12.52
C GLY A 20 -1.89 -10.40 12.87
N LEU A 21 -1.44 -9.65 11.88
CA LEU A 21 -0.62 -8.46 12.07
C LEU A 21 -1.34 -7.43 12.94
N VAL A 22 -2.58 -7.09 12.61
CA VAL A 22 -3.36 -6.09 13.36
C VAL A 22 -3.69 -6.58 14.77
N ALA A 23 -3.97 -7.86 14.96
CA ALA A 23 -4.19 -8.44 16.28
C ALA A 23 -2.96 -8.32 17.21
N SER A 24 -1.76 -8.28 16.63
CA SER A 24 -0.50 -8.15 17.39
C SER A 24 -0.13 -6.69 17.70
N HIS A 25 -0.80 -5.71 17.07
CA HIS A 25 -0.42 -4.30 17.15
C HIS A 25 -1.64 -3.41 17.38
N PRO A 26 -1.89 -2.98 18.62
CA PRO A 26 -3.13 -2.29 19.01
C PRO A 26 -3.33 -0.90 18.34
N TYR A 27 -2.26 -0.33 17.78
CA TYR A 27 -2.29 0.95 17.05
C TYR A 27 -2.58 0.80 15.55
N LEU A 28 -2.69 -0.45 15.06
CA LEU A 28 -3.05 -0.73 13.69
C LEU A 28 -4.53 -1.04 13.55
N ALA A 29 -5.09 -0.67 12.41
CA ALA A 29 -6.44 -1.03 12.01
C ALA A 29 -6.44 -1.62 10.60
N LEU A 30 -7.47 -2.40 10.27
CA LEU A 30 -7.61 -3.10 9.01
C LEU A 30 -8.96 -2.76 8.37
N VAL A 31 -8.95 -2.46 7.08
CA VAL A 31 -10.15 -2.47 6.23
C VAL A 31 -10.15 -3.80 5.44
N PRO A 32 -10.89 -4.83 5.90
CA PRO A 32 -10.77 -6.18 5.32
C PRO A 32 -11.17 -6.25 3.84
N SER A 33 -12.20 -5.51 3.45
CA SER A 33 -12.71 -5.50 2.05
C SER A 33 -11.74 -4.88 1.05
N LEU A 34 -10.79 -4.07 1.54
CA LEU A 34 -9.76 -3.40 0.72
C LEU A 34 -8.37 -3.95 0.98
N LYS A 35 -8.19 -4.85 1.95
CA LYS A 35 -6.88 -5.34 2.39
C LYS A 35 -5.92 -4.19 2.71
N VAL A 36 -6.42 -3.15 3.37
CA VAL A 36 -5.66 -1.97 3.78
C VAL A 36 -5.39 -2.02 5.27
N VAL A 37 -4.13 -2.01 5.64
CA VAL A 37 -3.67 -1.80 7.02
C VAL A 37 -3.26 -0.35 7.18
N TYR A 38 -3.66 0.29 8.26
CA TYR A 38 -3.35 1.68 8.52
C TYR A 38 -3.19 1.97 10.01
N ARG A 39 -2.55 3.08 10.32
CA ARG A 39 -2.40 3.57 11.69
C ARG A 39 -3.70 4.21 12.15
N ALA A 40 -4.31 3.65 13.20
CA ALA A 40 -5.49 4.23 13.83
C ALA A 40 -5.20 5.56 14.56
N ASP A 41 -3.92 5.78 14.95
CA ASP A 41 -3.42 6.98 15.60
C ASP A 41 -2.75 7.97 14.61
N HIS A 42 -3.15 7.95 13.34
CA HIS A 42 -2.61 8.84 12.33
C HIS A 42 -2.89 10.32 12.67
N ASP A 43 -1.89 11.16 12.43
CA ASP A 43 -1.95 12.60 12.67
C ASP A 43 -2.07 13.32 11.31
N PRO A 44 -3.22 13.92 10.99
CA PRO A 44 -3.45 14.55 9.69
C PRO A 44 -2.59 15.81 9.46
N SER A 45 -2.00 16.40 10.50
CA SER A 45 -1.06 17.53 10.36
C SER A 45 0.29 17.14 9.77
N LYS A 46 0.53 15.84 9.55
CA LYS A 46 1.77 15.29 8.99
C LYS A 46 1.53 14.71 7.62
N VAL A 47 2.59 14.70 6.79
CA VAL A 47 2.57 14.00 5.49
C VAL A 47 2.22 12.54 5.70
N SER A 48 1.25 12.03 4.94
CA SER A 48 0.94 10.60 4.89
C SER A 48 1.92 9.88 3.99
N LEU A 49 2.46 8.77 4.47
CA LEU A 49 3.31 7.88 3.68
C LEU A 49 2.58 6.55 3.48
N ILE A 50 2.22 6.25 2.23
CA ILE A 50 1.42 5.07 1.88
C ILE A 50 2.22 4.20 0.93
N CYS A 51 2.22 2.91 1.16
CA CYS A 51 2.78 1.93 0.24
C CYS A 51 1.70 1.00 -0.29
N GLY A 52 1.80 0.65 -1.56
CA GLY A 52 0.99 -0.39 -2.17
C GLY A 52 1.87 -1.42 -2.88
N GLY A 53 1.55 -2.69 -2.73
CA GLY A 53 2.30 -3.76 -3.37
C GLY A 53 1.57 -5.10 -3.38
N GLY A 54 2.07 -6.02 -4.19
CA GLY A 54 1.60 -7.41 -4.20
C GLY A 54 1.91 -8.10 -2.88
N SER A 55 1.18 -9.16 -2.61
CA SER A 55 1.36 -10.03 -1.45
C SER A 55 2.04 -11.35 -1.85
N GLY A 56 2.32 -12.21 -0.89
CA GLY A 56 3.01 -13.49 -1.06
C GLY A 56 4.40 -13.52 -0.41
N HIS A 57 4.79 -12.43 0.22
CA HIS A 57 6.04 -12.28 0.96
C HIS A 57 5.78 -11.57 2.30
N GLU A 58 4.69 -11.95 2.95
CA GLU A 58 4.26 -11.32 4.20
C GLU A 58 5.36 -11.37 5.28
N PRO A 59 5.40 -10.30 6.13
CA PRO A 59 4.42 -9.23 6.29
C PRO A 59 4.45 -8.14 5.20
N GLY A 60 5.36 -8.21 4.22
CA GLY A 60 5.48 -7.28 3.10
C GLY A 60 5.48 -5.82 3.54
N THR A 61 4.83 -4.96 2.77
CA THR A 61 4.75 -3.54 3.10
C THR A 61 3.86 -3.24 4.31
N SER A 62 2.91 -4.12 4.63
CA SER A 62 2.05 -3.96 5.81
C SER A 62 2.81 -4.05 7.13
N GLY A 63 3.91 -4.82 7.18
CA GLY A 63 4.78 -4.88 8.36
C GLY A 63 5.56 -3.60 8.65
N HIS A 64 5.55 -2.64 7.75
CA HIS A 64 6.19 -1.34 7.93
C HIS A 64 5.20 -0.23 8.30
N VAL A 65 3.92 -0.56 8.54
CA VAL A 65 2.94 0.41 9.02
C VAL A 65 3.18 0.67 10.51
N GLY A 66 3.55 1.91 10.85
CA GLY A 66 3.91 2.26 12.23
C GLY A 66 4.37 3.70 12.40
N ARG A 67 4.64 4.09 13.64
CA ARG A 67 5.15 5.43 13.95
C ARG A 67 6.55 5.64 13.36
N GLY A 68 6.72 6.73 12.61
CA GLY A 68 7.98 7.03 11.92
C GLY A 68 8.23 6.21 10.65
N LEU A 69 7.26 5.39 10.25
CA LEU A 69 7.26 4.57 9.04
C LEU A 69 6.02 4.86 8.20
N LEU A 70 5.43 3.82 7.55
CA LEU A 70 4.23 3.99 6.74
C LEU A 70 3.02 4.37 7.59
N SER A 71 2.18 5.26 7.04
CA SER A 71 0.86 5.59 7.58
C SER A 71 -0.17 4.52 7.24
N ALA A 72 -0.08 3.97 6.02
CA ALA A 72 -0.94 2.88 5.55
C ALA A 72 -0.23 2.01 4.51
N SER A 73 -0.76 0.81 4.33
CA SER A 73 -0.35 -0.13 3.28
C SER A 73 -1.56 -0.75 2.60
N ALA A 74 -1.64 -0.64 1.27
CA ALA A 74 -2.62 -1.33 0.45
C ALA A 74 -2.01 -2.63 -0.07
N CYS A 75 -2.55 -3.77 0.35
CA CYS A 75 -2.05 -5.08 -0.02
C CYS A 75 -2.87 -5.67 -1.16
N GLY A 76 -2.19 -6.08 -2.22
CA GLY A 76 -2.80 -6.82 -3.33
C GLY A 76 -3.09 -8.27 -2.97
N ASP A 77 -3.33 -9.09 -3.97
CA ASP A 77 -3.35 -10.53 -3.83
C ASP A 77 -1.95 -11.14 -3.99
N VAL A 78 -1.84 -12.46 -3.82
CA VAL A 78 -0.56 -13.16 -3.97
C VAL A 78 -0.02 -12.90 -5.38
N PHE A 79 1.17 -12.30 -5.46
CA PHE A 79 1.84 -11.87 -6.70
C PHE A 79 1.03 -10.93 -7.61
N ALA A 80 0.02 -10.24 -7.07
CA ALA A 80 -0.79 -9.28 -7.80
C ALA A 80 -0.81 -7.93 -7.10
N SER A 81 -0.66 -6.85 -7.87
CA SER A 81 -0.70 -5.48 -7.34
C SER A 81 -2.09 -5.12 -6.81
N PRO A 82 -2.20 -4.23 -5.81
CA PRO A 82 -3.48 -3.73 -5.36
C PRO A 82 -4.16 -2.92 -6.47
N SER A 83 -5.47 -2.98 -6.51
CA SER A 83 -6.29 -2.16 -7.42
C SER A 83 -6.25 -0.68 -7.01
N ALA A 84 -6.54 0.22 -7.96
CA ALA A 84 -6.68 1.65 -7.69
C ALA A 84 -7.68 1.93 -6.55
N ARG A 85 -8.77 1.16 -6.46
CA ARG A 85 -9.77 1.27 -5.37
C ARG A 85 -9.15 0.98 -3.99
N GLN A 86 -8.26 0.00 -3.89
CA GLN A 86 -7.59 -0.33 -2.64
C GLN A 86 -6.61 0.77 -2.23
N VAL A 87 -5.83 1.27 -3.18
CA VAL A 87 -4.89 2.38 -2.95
C VAL A 87 -5.63 3.65 -2.54
N PHE A 88 -6.70 4.01 -3.25
CA PHE A 88 -7.56 5.13 -2.90
C PHE A 88 -8.20 4.98 -1.52
N GLY A 89 -8.61 3.76 -1.18
CA GLY A 89 -9.10 3.46 0.16
C GLY A 89 -8.04 3.70 1.23
N ALA A 90 -6.77 3.35 0.98
CA ALA A 90 -5.68 3.61 1.91
C ALA A 90 -5.48 5.12 2.14
N VAL A 91 -5.52 5.93 1.07
CA VAL A 91 -5.42 7.40 1.17
C VAL A 91 -6.53 7.96 2.05
N LYS A 92 -7.77 7.47 1.89
CA LYS A 92 -8.91 7.93 2.71
C LYS A 92 -8.80 7.56 4.19
N MET A 93 -8.07 6.50 4.54
CA MET A 93 -7.92 6.08 5.94
C MET A 93 -6.89 6.93 6.70
N VAL A 94 -5.99 7.59 6.00
CA VAL A 94 -4.91 8.42 6.60
C VAL A 94 -4.84 9.77 5.90
N PRO A 95 -5.89 10.60 6.01
CA PRO A 95 -5.93 11.92 5.37
C PRO A 95 -4.80 12.80 5.91
N SER A 96 -4.32 13.74 5.09
CA SER A 96 -3.22 14.64 5.45
C SER A 96 -3.43 16.03 4.87
N ASP A 97 -3.31 17.05 5.72
CA ASP A 97 -3.33 18.46 5.32
C ASP A 97 -2.00 18.89 4.65
N LYS A 98 -0.99 18.02 4.68
CA LYS A 98 0.35 18.27 4.13
C LYS A 98 0.65 17.45 2.88
N GLY A 99 -0.35 16.70 2.39
CA GLY A 99 -0.23 15.85 1.22
C GLY A 99 0.20 14.41 1.53
N THR A 100 0.16 13.58 0.50
CA THR A 100 0.41 12.14 0.59
C THR A 100 1.56 11.73 -0.34
N ILE A 101 2.51 10.97 0.17
CA ILE A 101 3.53 10.29 -0.62
C ILE A 101 3.07 8.85 -0.83
N LEU A 102 2.92 8.45 -2.09
CA LEU A 102 2.49 7.12 -2.47
C LEU A 102 3.64 6.34 -3.12
N ILE A 103 3.95 5.18 -2.58
CA ILE A 103 4.98 4.25 -3.09
C ILE A 103 4.26 3.00 -3.58
N ILE A 104 4.27 2.76 -4.89
CA ILE A 104 3.68 1.55 -5.49
C ILE A 104 4.80 0.65 -5.98
N THR A 105 4.82 -0.59 -5.49
CA THR A 105 5.79 -1.61 -5.89
C THR A 105 5.14 -2.62 -6.84
N ASN A 106 5.95 -3.23 -7.71
CA ASN A 106 5.54 -4.25 -8.68
C ASN A 106 4.49 -3.76 -9.72
N CYS A 107 4.43 -2.46 -9.98
CA CYS A 107 3.58 -1.93 -11.02
C CYS A 107 4.37 -1.77 -12.33
N GLU A 108 3.96 -2.45 -13.38
CA GLU A 108 4.48 -2.20 -14.73
C GLU A 108 3.85 -0.95 -15.37
N LEU A 109 2.71 -0.51 -14.86
CA LEU A 109 2.04 0.74 -15.24
C LEU A 109 2.19 1.77 -14.12
N LEU A 110 2.58 2.96 -14.51
CA LEU A 110 2.58 4.15 -13.68
C LEU A 110 1.13 4.47 -13.27
N CYS A 111 0.72 4.02 -12.08
CA CYS A 111 -0.54 4.45 -11.50
C CYS A 111 -0.29 5.76 -10.76
N VAL A 112 -0.46 6.88 -11.43
CA VAL A 112 -0.59 8.18 -10.78
C VAL A 112 -2.03 8.29 -10.31
N ALA A 113 -2.26 8.20 -9.03
CA ALA A 113 -3.56 8.50 -8.44
C ALA A 113 -3.55 9.94 -7.95
N VAL A 114 -4.30 10.80 -8.59
CA VAL A 114 -4.64 12.13 -8.06
C VAL A 114 -5.89 11.97 -7.20
N VAL A 115 -5.82 12.37 -5.95
CA VAL A 115 -6.94 12.30 -5.02
C VAL A 115 -7.27 13.70 -4.54
N GLY A 116 -8.29 14.32 -5.15
CA GLY A 116 -8.73 15.67 -4.84
C GLY A 116 -7.68 16.72 -5.22
N ASP A 117 -7.65 17.85 -4.50
CA ASP A 117 -6.70 18.95 -4.71
C ASP A 117 -5.30 18.67 -4.15
N GLU A 118 -5.02 17.43 -3.73
CA GLU A 118 -3.76 17.05 -3.08
C GLU A 118 -2.77 16.46 -4.09
N LEU A 119 -1.52 16.94 -4.00
CA LEU A 119 -0.39 16.42 -4.76
C LEU A 119 -0.03 15.01 -4.27
N VAL A 120 -0.25 14.00 -5.09
CA VAL A 120 0.21 12.63 -4.84
C VAL A 120 1.48 12.37 -5.63
N ILE A 121 2.59 12.18 -4.96
CA ILE A 121 3.85 11.79 -5.59
C ILE A 121 3.92 10.25 -5.60
N ALA A 122 3.79 9.65 -6.77
CA ALA A 122 3.98 8.21 -6.93
C ALA A 122 5.45 7.90 -7.23
N VAL A 123 6.08 7.10 -6.36
CA VAL A 123 7.43 6.58 -6.62
C VAL A 123 7.29 5.12 -6.99
N THR A 124 7.60 4.78 -8.22
CA THR A 124 7.60 3.40 -8.70
C THR A 124 9.04 2.91 -8.86
N LYS A 125 9.36 1.75 -8.32
CA LYS A 125 10.64 1.08 -8.57
C LYS A 125 10.40 -0.19 -9.37
N LYS A 126 10.87 -0.22 -10.61
CA LYS A 126 10.96 -1.43 -11.40
C LYS A 126 12.13 -2.26 -10.88
N ILE A 127 11.84 -3.40 -10.24
CA ILE A 127 12.85 -4.40 -9.89
C ILE A 127 12.76 -5.48 -10.95
N LEU A 128 13.61 -5.42 -11.93
CA LEU A 128 14.25 -6.45 -12.75
C LEU A 128 14.63 -5.87 -14.11
N GLY A 129 15.92 -5.63 -14.27
CA GLY A 129 16.69 -5.50 -15.49
C GLY A 129 15.98 -5.06 -16.76
N HIS A 130 15.76 -3.78 -16.93
CA HIS A 130 15.98 -2.97 -18.12
C HIS A 130 15.52 -1.52 -17.86
N GLN A 131 16.47 -0.62 -18.01
CA GLN A 131 16.33 0.85 -18.08
C GLN A 131 15.39 1.52 -17.08
N SER A 132 16.00 2.03 -16.04
CA SER A 132 15.44 3.08 -15.20
C SER A 132 15.26 4.35 -16.03
N SER A 133 14.08 4.57 -16.59
CA SER A 133 13.69 5.92 -16.96
C SER A 133 13.33 6.65 -15.66
N TRP A 134 14.21 7.50 -15.21
CA TRP A 134 13.97 8.44 -14.13
C TRP A 134 12.80 9.34 -14.56
N ILE A 135 11.79 9.45 -13.73
CA ILE A 135 10.80 10.50 -13.91
C ILE A 135 11.54 11.80 -13.66
N SER A 136 11.71 12.60 -14.72
CA SER A 136 12.28 13.95 -14.62
C SER A 136 11.41 14.77 -13.66
N PRO A 137 12.01 15.69 -12.87
CA PRO A 137 11.26 16.65 -12.09
C PRO A 137 10.50 17.55 -13.07
N GLY A 138 9.20 17.33 -13.21
CA GLY A 138 8.34 18.03 -14.16
C GLY A 138 7.06 17.29 -14.54
N TRP A 139 6.89 16.04 -14.20
CA TRP A 139 5.63 15.33 -14.42
C TRP A 139 4.72 15.45 -13.21
N VAL A 140 4.17 16.65 -13.06
CA VAL A 140 2.95 16.88 -12.28
C VAL A 140 1.82 16.81 -13.29
N ALA A 141 1.09 15.69 -13.33
CA ALA A 141 -0.13 15.62 -14.12
C ALA A 141 -1.24 16.29 -13.31
N TRP A 142 -1.59 17.49 -13.70
CA TRP A 142 -2.81 18.16 -13.25
C TRP A 142 -3.96 17.58 -14.05
N TYR A 143 -4.88 16.89 -13.41
CA TYR A 143 -6.23 16.66 -13.92
C TYR A 143 -7.20 17.49 -13.07
N GLY A 144 -7.66 18.60 -13.66
CA GLY A 144 -8.77 19.39 -13.12
C GLY A 144 -10.10 18.68 -13.40
#